data_9f41ad19aba4d19898462cb5eba7c184
#
_entry.id   9f41ad19aba4d19898462cb5eba7c184
#
_cell.length_a   1.000
_cell.length_b   1.000
_cell.length_c   1.000
_cell.angle_alpha   90.00
_cell.angle_beta   90.00
_cell.angle_gamma   90.00
#
_symmetry.space_group_name_H-M   'P 1'
#
loop_
_entity.id
_entity.type
_entity.pdbx_description
1 polymer ?
#
loop_
_entity_poly.entity_id
_entity_poly.type
_entity_poly.pdbx_seq_one_letter_code
_entity_poly.pdbx_strand_id
1 'polypeptide(L)'
;MTLKVVNVGCVPGGEAFLLITEEKAAIIDAGFSFTAKPMVKKIKAELGDRPLDYILLSHSHYDHISGSSLMKKVWPNVKIVSAEHAAKVFEKKTAMKTIAKMNIAAAFYFKKLPFFSNDLSRIHTDIVVKGGDIIDLGSIKLEVIEAPGHTRDSLAFWCESERLVMTCETMGVLAGDDRIMPACLVGFKSTMDFIDRLEKLRPKKMLYPHYGIIDNEEDCMTVIGWDRRDNLEARDLIIDAYRKGMDVEQIKQLVKDRYYTEIIRKGQPEKAFDLNNRYMVPMIIKECGDE
;
A
#
# COMPACT_ATOMS: atom_id res chain seq x y z
N MET A 1 -23.35 -11.90 -10.88
CA MET A 1 -23.37 -10.55 -10.33
C MET A 1 -22.03 -9.91 -10.48
N THR A 2 -22.05 -8.62 -10.66
CA THR A 2 -20.86 -7.79 -10.80
C THR A 2 -20.19 -7.58 -9.44
N LEU A 3 -18.85 -7.58 -9.42
CA LEU A 3 -18.07 -7.16 -8.26
C LEU A 3 -18.44 -5.72 -7.86
N LYS A 4 -18.87 -5.51 -6.61
CA LYS A 4 -19.01 -4.17 -6.03
C LYS A 4 -17.72 -3.80 -5.31
N VAL A 5 -17.19 -2.62 -5.61
CA VAL A 5 -16.00 -2.05 -4.96
C VAL A 5 -16.38 -0.77 -4.23
N VAL A 6 -16.00 -0.64 -2.96
CA VAL A 6 -16.29 0.54 -2.14
C VAL A 6 -15.02 1.00 -1.43
N ASN A 7 -14.63 2.26 -1.58
CA ASN A 7 -13.58 2.85 -0.75
C ASN A 7 -14.15 3.13 0.65
N VAL A 8 -13.68 2.39 1.64
CA VAL A 8 -14.07 2.52 3.06
C VAL A 8 -13.03 3.29 3.88
N GLY A 9 -11.98 3.78 3.26
CA GLY A 9 -10.97 4.63 3.88
C GLY A 9 -11.56 5.84 4.61
N CYS A 10 -10.87 6.35 5.63
CA CYS A 10 -11.42 7.35 6.55
C CYS A 10 -10.52 8.57 6.77
N VAL A 11 -9.36 8.59 6.18
CA VAL A 11 -8.42 9.74 6.14
C VAL A 11 -7.64 9.70 4.83
N PRO A 12 -7.14 10.83 4.34
CA PRO A 12 -6.21 10.83 3.20
C PRO A 12 -4.98 9.95 3.52
N GLY A 13 -4.55 9.14 2.57
CA GLY A 13 -3.46 8.19 2.78
C GLY A 13 -3.82 6.95 3.62
N GLY A 14 -5.08 6.73 3.91
CA GLY A 14 -5.59 5.54 4.62
C GLY A 14 -6.73 4.90 3.86
N GLU A 15 -6.61 4.78 2.55
CA GLU A 15 -7.56 4.12 1.67
C GLU A 15 -7.59 2.64 1.96
N ALA A 16 -8.79 2.07 1.90
CA ALA A 16 -9.04 0.64 2.01
C ALA A 16 -10.25 0.30 1.15
N PHE A 17 -10.20 -0.80 0.45
CA PHE A 17 -11.18 -1.12 -0.57
C PHE A 17 -11.94 -2.39 -0.21
N LEU A 18 -13.24 -2.25 0.02
CA LEU A 18 -14.15 -3.38 0.26
C LEU A 18 -14.62 -3.93 -1.09
N LEU A 19 -14.37 -5.22 -1.29
CA LEU A 19 -14.80 -6.02 -2.43
C LEU A 19 -15.98 -6.88 -2.00
N ILE A 20 -17.09 -6.81 -2.72
CA ILE A 20 -18.31 -7.55 -2.38
C ILE A 20 -18.77 -8.32 -3.62
N THR A 21 -18.86 -9.64 -3.46
CA THR A 21 -19.54 -10.54 -4.41
C THR A 21 -20.82 -11.07 -3.78
N GLU A 22 -21.55 -11.95 -4.47
CA GLU A 22 -22.72 -12.64 -3.86
C GLU A 22 -22.31 -13.58 -2.73
N GLU A 23 -21.18 -14.26 -2.89
CA GLU A 23 -20.77 -15.32 -1.99
C GLU A 23 -19.89 -14.83 -0.85
N LYS A 24 -18.95 -13.91 -1.14
CA LYS A 24 -17.91 -13.49 -0.19
C LYS A 24 -17.67 -11.98 -0.20
N ALA A 25 -17.05 -11.51 0.86
CA ALA A 25 -16.55 -10.14 0.98
C ALA A 25 -15.10 -10.14 1.44
N ALA A 26 -14.29 -9.27 0.84
CA ALA A 26 -12.90 -9.06 1.22
C ALA A 26 -12.60 -7.56 1.34
N ILE A 27 -11.70 -7.20 2.23
CA ILE A 27 -11.13 -5.85 2.26
C ILE A 27 -9.66 -5.90 1.87
N ILE A 28 -9.26 -4.97 1.00
CA ILE A 28 -7.85 -4.72 0.69
C ILE A 28 -7.37 -3.63 1.63
N ASP A 29 -6.38 -3.97 2.44
CA ASP A 29 -5.84 -3.20 3.53
C ASP A 29 -6.86 -2.84 4.62
N ALA A 30 -6.37 -2.47 5.78
CA ALA A 30 -7.18 -2.24 6.96
C ALA A 30 -6.94 -0.86 7.59
N GLY A 31 -6.13 -0.04 6.95
CA GLY A 31 -5.84 1.31 7.42
C GLY A 31 -5.17 1.38 8.80
N PHE A 32 -5.20 2.57 9.36
CA PHE A 32 -4.66 2.85 10.70
C PHE A 32 -5.57 2.29 11.81
N SER A 33 -5.00 2.09 12.99
CA SER A 33 -5.79 1.68 14.17
C SER A 33 -6.85 2.73 14.59
N PHE A 34 -6.56 4.02 14.42
CA PHE A 34 -7.52 5.10 14.75
C PHE A 34 -8.64 5.27 13.70
N THR A 35 -8.48 4.73 12.49
CA THR A 35 -9.55 4.70 11.46
C THR A 35 -10.40 3.43 11.53
N ALA A 36 -10.01 2.44 12.31
CA ALA A 36 -10.65 1.12 12.33
C ALA A 36 -12.15 1.18 12.71
N LYS A 37 -12.54 1.98 13.72
CA LYS A 37 -13.96 2.11 14.12
C LYS A 37 -14.85 2.69 13.02
N PRO A 38 -14.56 3.87 12.43
CA PRO A 38 -15.35 4.40 11.33
C PRO A 38 -15.32 3.49 10.10
N MET A 39 -14.21 2.82 9.81
CA MET A 39 -14.11 1.87 8.71
C MET A 39 -15.03 0.66 8.93
N VAL A 40 -15.00 0.05 10.12
CA VAL A 40 -15.94 -1.04 10.49
C VAL A 40 -17.39 -0.60 10.35
N LYS A 41 -17.74 0.65 10.71
CA LYS A 41 -19.09 1.19 10.51
C LYS A 41 -19.47 1.23 9.04
N LYS A 42 -18.58 1.69 8.16
CA LYS A 42 -18.80 1.70 6.70
C LYS A 42 -18.97 0.29 6.16
N ILE A 43 -18.08 -0.65 6.53
CA ILE A 43 -18.14 -2.04 6.10
C ILE A 43 -19.48 -2.68 6.51
N LYS A 44 -19.92 -2.49 7.76
CA LYS A 44 -21.23 -3.00 8.23
C LYS A 44 -22.40 -2.41 7.46
N ALA A 45 -22.34 -1.13 7.10
CA ALA A 45 -23.40 -0.49 6.30
C ALA A 45 -23.51 -1.12 4.90
N GLU A 46 -22.40 -1.58 4.34
CA GLU A 46 -22.36 -2.23 3.03
C GLU A 46 -22.72 -3.73 3.08
N LEU A 47 -22.30 -4.43 4.13
CA LEU A 47 -22.50 -5.87 4.25
C LEU A 47 -23.82 -6.26 4.94
N GLY A 48 -24.41 -5.37 5.75
CA GLY A 48 -25.52 -5.77 6.62
C GLY A 48 -25.08 -6.86 7.61
N ASP A 49 -25.80 -7.98 7.62
CA ASP A 49 -25.53 -9.14 8.47
C ASP A 49 -24.51 -10.13 7.87
N ARG A 50 -24.03 -9.87 6.65
CA ARG A 50 -23.04 -10.73 5.99
C ARG A 50 -21.69 -10.63 6.70
N PRO A 51 -20.91 -11.75 6.73
CA PRO A 51 -19.55 -11.73 7.24
C PRO A 51 -18.59 -10.95 6.32
N LEU A 52 -17.49 -10.48 6.89
CA LEU A 52 -16.27 -10.19 6.17
C LEU A 52 -15.42 -11.46 6.17
N ASP A 53 -15.07 -11.99 4.99
CA ASP A 53 -14.38 -13.28 4.86
C ASP A 53 -12.86 -13.12 4.89
N TYR A 54 -12.33 -12.08 4.23
CA TYR A 54 -10.90 -11.85 4.10
C TYR A 54 -10.48 -10.40 4.37
N ILE A 55 -9.31 -10.27 4.97
CA ILE A 55 -8.50 -9.04 5.00
C ILE A 55 -7.24 -9.34 4.18
N LEU A 56 -7.14 -8.78 3.00
CA LEU A 56 -6.03 -8.96 2.08
C LEU A 56 -5.04 -7.82 2.30
N LEU A 57 -3.87 -8.12 2.83
CA LEU A 57 -2.88 -7.09 3.14
C LEU A 57 -1.91 -6.95 1.98
N SER A 58 -1.80 -5.72 1.47
CA SER A 58 -0.84 -5.38 0.43
C SER A 58 0.60 -5.47 0.93
N HIS A 59 0.86 -5.05 2.17
CA HIS A 59 2.17 -5.15 2.83
C HIS A 59 2.05 -4.87 4.35
N SER A 60 3.18 -4.94 5.07
CA SER A 60 3.19 -4.93 6.54
C SER A 60 3.33 -3.55 7.19
N HIS A 61 3.18 -2.44 6.47
CA HIS A 61 3.24 -1.11 7.06
C HIS A 61 2.02 -0.80 7.95
N TYR A 62 2.23 0.05 8.94
CA TYR A 62 1.28 0.35 10.02
C TYR A 62 -0.05 0.93 9.53
N ASP A 63 -0.03 1.68 8.46
CA ASP A 63 -1.18 2.35 7.83
C ASP A 63 -2.02 1.43 6.93
N HIS A 64 -1.54 0.22 6.67
CA HIS A 64 -2.25 -0.81 5.91
C HIS A 64 -2.82 -1.92 6.79
N ILE A 65 -2.17 -2.23 7.92
CA ILE A 65 -2.50 -3.43 8.69
C ILE A 65 -3.26 -3.17 10.00
N SER A 66 -3.17 -1.95 10.56
CA SER A 66 -3.45 -1.77 11.98
C SER A 66 -4.92 -1.86 12.35
N GLY A 67 -5.82 -1.59 11.42
CA GLY A 67 -7.26 -1.79 11.61
C GLY A 67 -7.70 -3.25 11.68
N SER A 68 -6.86 -4.18 11.19
CA SER A 68 -7.18 -5.62 11.16
C SER A 68 -7.50 -6.18 12.54
N SER A 69 -6.86 -5.69 13.61
CA SER A 69 -7.12 -6.17 14.98
C SER A 69 -8.57 -5.92 15.42
N LEU A 70 -9.13 -4.74 15.11
CA LEU A 70 -10.54 -4.46 15.40
C LEU A 70 -11.46 -5.27 14.48
N MET A 71 -11.13 -5.41 13.20
CA MET A 71 -11.92 -6.21 12.25
C MET A 71 -12.00 -7.66 12.70
N LYS A 72 -10.90 -8.27 13.13
CA LYS A 72 -10.90 -9.61 13.72
C LYS A 72 -11.75 -9.73 15.00
N LYS A 73 -11.83 -8.67 15.79
CA LYS A 73 -12.72 -8.64 16.96
C LYS A 73 -14.20 -8.60 16.55
N VAL A 74 -14.52 -7.89 15.46
CA VAL A 74 -15.90 -7.73 14.97
C VAL A 74 -16.36 -8.94 14.17
N TRP A 75 -15.48 -9.50 13.34
CA TRP A 75 -15.69 -10.71 12.53
C TRP A 75 -14.65 -11.76 12.93
N PRO A 76 -14.93 -12.58 13.96
CA PRO A 76 -13.91 -13.50 14.50
C PRO A 76 -13.40 -14.55 13.51
N ASN A 77 -14.20 -14.88 12.49
CA ASN A 77 -13.86 -15.86 11.46
C ASN A 77 -13.10 -15.26 10.25
N VAL A 78 -12.97 -13.93 10.16
CA VAL A 78 -12.26 -13.28 9.06
C VAL A 78 -10.81 -13.77 8.99
N LYS A 79 -10.32 -14.03 7.78
CA LYS A 79 -8.95 -14.49 7.56
C LYS A 79 -8.06 -13.36 7.09
N ILE A 80 -6.95 -13.13 7.79
CA ILE A 80 -5.89 -12.21 7.32
C ILE A 80 -5.00 -12.99 6.35
N VAL A 81 -4.89 -12.46 5.14
CA VAL A 81 -4.08 -12.99 4.04
C VAL A 81 -2.91 -12.04 3.80
N SER A 82 -1.69 -12.55 3.79
CA SER A 82 -0.49 -11.76 3.53
C SER A 82 0.67 -12.60 2.98
N ALA A 83 1.72 -11.95 2.51
CA ALA A 83 2.97 -12.63 2.14
C ALA A 83 3.68 -13.22 3.36
N GLU A 84 4.55 -14.22 3.13
CA GLU A 84 5.35 -14.88 4.17
C GLU A 84 6.20 -13.90 5.00
N HIS A 85 6.77 -12.87 4.35
CA HIS A 85 7.59 -11.89 5.07
C HIS A 85 6.75 -11.06 6.05
N ALA A 86 5.51 -10.67 5.67
CA ALA A 86 4.59 -9.98 6.57
C ALA A 86 4.25 -10.85 7.78
N ALA A 87 3.97 -12.14 7.58
CA ALA A 87 3.74 -13.09 8.67
C ALA A 87 4.89 -13.09 9.68
N LYS A 88 6.14 -13.15 9.18
CA LYS A 88 7.37 -13.06 10.01
C LYS A 88 7.50 -11.71 10.73
N VAL A 89 7.03 -10.61 10.15
CA VAL A 89 7.01 -9.29 10.79
C VAL A 89 6.02 -9.27 11.95
N PHE A 90 4.83 -9.83 11.78
CA PHE A 90 3.78 -9.85 12.81
C PHE A 90 4.15 -10.69 14.05
N GLU A 91 5.00 -11.69 13.91
CA GLU A 91 5.54 -12.49 15.01
C GLU A 91 6.59 -11.75 15.85
N LYS A 92 7.23 -10.70 15.28
CA LYS A 92 8.31 -9.97 15.95
C LYS A 92 7.76 -8.88 16.88
N LYS A 93 7.84 -9.11 18.19
CA LYS A 93 7.41 -8.12 19.22
C LYS A 93 8.02 -6.72 19.03
N THR A 94 9.26 -6.62 18.54
CA THR A 94 9.93 -5.34 18.26
C THR A 94 9.31 -4.61 17.09
N ALA A 95 8.99 -5.32 16.00
CA ALA A 95 8.31 -4.76 14.84
C ALA A 95 6.91 -4.26 15.23
N MET A 96 6.11 -5.08 15.92
CA MET A 96 4.77 -4.70 16.37
C MET A 96 4.77 -3.50 17.32
N LYS A 97 5.79 -3.37 18.20
CA LYS A 97 5.98 -2.17 19.02
C LYS A 97 6.28 -0.91 18.18
N THR A 98 7.06 -1.05 17.10
CA THR A 98 7.35 0.05 16.17
C THR A 98 6.08 0.45 15.43
N ILE A 99 5.33 -0.50 14.90
CA ILE A 99 4.03 -0.29 14.25
C ILE A 99 3.07 0.45 15.19
N ALA A 100 2.97 0.03 16.45
CA ALA A 100 2.14 0.70 17.45
C ALA A 100 2.56 2.16 17.70
N LYS A 101 3.87 2.45 17.77
CA LYS A 101 4.39 3.82 17.92
C LYS A 101 4.08 4.69 16.69
N MET A 102 4.20 4.13 15.47
CA MET A 102 3.90 4.85 14.25
C MET A 102 2.41 5.18 14.14
N ASN A 103 1.51 4.29 14.55
CA ASN A 103 0.08 4.59 14.66
C ASN A 103 -0.21 5.77 15.60
N ILE A 104 0.44 5.83 16.77
CA ILE A 104 0.29 6.94 17.70
C ILE A 104 0.77 8.25 17.08
N ALA A 105 1.92 8.23 16.42
CA ALA A 105 2.46 9.40 15.74
C ALA A 105 1.55 9.89 14.61
N ALA A 106 1.01 8.97 13.81
CA ALA A 106 0.04 9.29 12.77
C ALA A 106 -1.28 9.82 13.34
N ALA A 107 -1.81 9.21 14.41
CA ALA A 107 -3.02 9.71 15.07
C ALA A 107 -2.84 11.14 15.61
N PHE A 108 -1.66 11.47 16.10
CA PHE A 108 -1.31 12.85 16.49
C PHE A 108 -1.29 13.78 15.27
N TYR A 109 -0.64 13.35 14.19
CA TYR A 109 -0.57 14.12 12.94
C TYR A 109 -1.95 14.43 12.36
N PHE A 110 -2.83 13.44 12.29
CA PHE A 110 -4.21 13.59 11.83
C PHE A 110 -5.18 14.15 12.88
N LYS A 111 -4.68 14.61 14.05
CA LYS A 111 -5.48 15.17 15.14
C LYS A 111 -6.61 14.22 15.62
N LYS A 112 -6.33 12.92 15.66
CA LYS A 112 -7.29 11.86 16.05
C LYS A 112 -7.11 11.35 17.48
N LEU A 113 -6.18 11.93 18.26
CA LEU A 113 -6.05 11.69 19.69
C LEU A 113 -7.18 12.39 20.47
N PRO A 114 -7.56 11.86 21.67
CA PRO A 114 -6.98 10.73 22.41
C PRO A 114 -7.79 9.42 22.33
N PHE A 115 -8.88 9.32 21.58
CA PHE A 115 -9.92 8.29 21.77
C PHE A 115 -9.88 7.17 20.71
N PHE A 116 -8.75 6.47 20.54
CA PHE A 116 -8.72 5.27 19.71
C PHE A 116 -8.01 4.11 20.44
N SER A 117 -8.34 2.90 20.04
CA SER A 117 -7.62 1.70 20.48
C SER A 117 -6.43 1.44 19.55
N ASN A 118 -5.25 1.30 20.14
CA ASN A 118 -4.05 0.88 19.44
C ASN A 118 -3.70 -0.59 19.77
N ASP A 119 -4.73 -1.41 19.97
CA ASP A 119 -4.59 -2.85 20.21
C ASP A 119 -4.30 -3.56 18.87
N LEU A 120 -3.10 -4.09 18.72
CA LEU A 120 -2.64 -4.85 17.55
C LEU A 120 -2.54 -6.35 17.83
N SER A 121 -3.02 -6.82 18.98
CA SER A 121 -2.79 -8.19 19.48
C SER A 121 -3.42 -9.29 18.63
N ARG A 122 -4.38 -8.96 17.74
CA ARG A 122 -5.06 -9.91 16.84
C ARG A 122 -4.49 -9.93 15.44
N ILE A 123 -3.43 -9.16 15.17
CA ILE A 123 -2.78 -9.16 13.87
C ILE A 123 -1.84 -10.35 13.80
N HIS A 124 -2.20 -11.31 12.97
CA HIS A 124 -1.40 -12.46 12.57
C HIS A 124 -1.89 -12.93 11.20
N THR A 125 -1.05 -13.57 10.43
CA THR A 125 -1.42 -14.11 9.13
C THR A 125 -2.15 -15.45 9.33
N ASP A 126 -3.38 -15.55 8.84
CA ASP A 126 -4.13 -16.82 8.81
C ASP A 126 -3.81 -17.63 7.55
N ILE A 127 -3.56 -16.95 6.42
CA ILE A 127 -3.27 -17.56 5.13
C ILE A 127 -2.05 -16.86 4.53
N VAL A 128 -0.97 -17.59 4.35
CA VAL A 128 0.23 -17.10 3.65
C VAL A 128 0.04 -17.34 2.16
N VAL A 129 0.31 -16.30 1.34
CA VAL A 129 0.21 -16.38 -0.12
C VAL A 129 1.50 -15.89 -0.79
N LYS A 130 1.68 -16.32 -2.05
CA LYS A 130 2.78 -15.93 -2.94
C LYS A 130 2.25 -15.66 -4.35
N GLY A 131 3.09 -15.15 -5.22
CA GLY A 131 2.73 -14.90 -6.61
C GLY A 131 2.16 -16.15 -7.32
N GLY A 132 1.06 -15.95 -8.03
CA GLY A 132 0.31 -16.99 -8.74
C GLY A 132 -0.76 -17.71 -7.90
N ASP A 133 -0.77 -17.52 -6.58
CA ASP A 133 -1.87 -18.06 -5.76
C ASP A 133 -3.19 -17.37 -6.10
N ILE A 134 -4.30 -18.08 -5.94
CA ILE A 134 -5.64 -17.60 -6.25
C ILE A 134 -6.46 -17.45 -4.96
N ILE A 135 -7.00 -16.27 -4.75
CA ILE A 135 -7.99 -16.00 -3.71
C ILE A 135 -9.36 -16.04 -4.36
N ASP A 136 -10.16 -17.02 -3.95
CA ASP A 136 -11.50 -17.25 -4.49
C ASP A 136 -12.55 -16.48 -3.69
N LEU A 137 -13.22 -15.53 -4.35
CA LEU A 137 -14.35 -14.78 -3.79
C LEU A 137 -15.71 -15.23 -4.37
N GLY A 138 -15.77 -16.46 -4.92
CA GLY A 138 -16.97 -17.01 -5.54
C GLY A 138 -17.04 -16.66 -7.02
N SER A 139 -17.83 -15.64 -7.36
CA SER A 139 -18.02 -15.20 -8.75
C SER A 139 -16.77 -14.58 -9.38
N ILE A 140 -15.79 -14.16 -8.58
CA ILE A 140 -14.49 -13.66 -9.07
C ILE A 140 -13.31 -14.36 -8.38
N LYS A 141 -12.17 -14.34 -9.05
CA LYS A 141 -10.89 -14.84 -8.53
C LYS A 141 -9.86 -13.73 -8.60
N LEU A 142 -9.06 -13.63 -7.54
CA LEU A 142 -7.95 -12.68 -7.45
C LEU A 142 -6.64 -13.46 -7.54
N GLU A 143 -5.86 -13.22 -8.59
CA GLU A 143 -4.49 -13.70 -8.67
C GLU A 143 -3.59 -12.81 -7.81
N VAL A 144 -2.79 -13.43 -6.96
CA VAL A 144 -1.76 -12.73 -6.17
C VAL A 144 -0.57 -12.42 -7.07
N ILE A 145 -0.14 -11.16 -7.06
CA ILE A 145 1.06 -10.69 -7.74
C ILE A 145 2.06 -10.25 -6.70
N GLU A 146 3.24 -10.86 -6.66
CA GLU A 146 4.35 -10.31 -5.89
C GLU A 146 4.82 -9.01 -6.54
N ALA A 147 4.94 -7.98 -5.71
CA ALA A 147 5.30 -6.63 -6.14
C ALA A 147 6.40 -6.04 -5.23
N PRO A 148 7.53 -6.76 -5.02
CA PRO A 148 8.60 -6.22 -4.18
C PRO A 148 9.17 -4.95 -4.83
N GLY A 149 9.50 -3.97 -4.00
CA GLY A 149 9.97 -2.64 -4.43
C GLY A 149 9.85 -1.67 -3.28
N HIS A 150 8.63 -1.46 -2.79
CA HIS A 150 8.37 -0.69 -1.58
C HIS A 150 8.75 -1.49 -0.31
N THR A 151 8.21 -2.69 -0.18
CA THR A 151 8.63 -3.66 0.85
C THR A 151 8.88 -5.03 0.21
N ARG A 152 9.52 -5.93 0.98
CA ARG A 152 9.77 -7.31 0.52
C ARG A 152 8.51 -8.15 0.44
N ASP A 153 7.48 -7.76 1.17
CA ASP A 153 6.19 -8.43 1.30
C ASP A 153 5.08 -7.73 0.51
N SER A 154 5.42 -6.79 -0.36
CA SER A 154 4.44 -6.10 -1.19
C SER A 154 3.74 -7.06 -2.15
N LEU A 155 2.41 -7.03 -2.11
CA LEU A 155 1.51 -7.79 -2.97
C LEU A 155 0.56 -6.84 -3.69
N ALA A 156 0.22 -7.21 -4.92
CA ALA A 156 -0.93 -6.69 -5.65
C ALA A 156 -1.89 -7.84 -5.95
N PHE A 157 -3.14 -7.52 -6.29
CA PHE A 157 -4.16 -8.53 -6.57
C PHE A 157 -4.80 -8.21 -7.91
N TRP A 158 -4.85 -9.19 -8.80
CA TRP A 158 -5.40 -9.05 -10.15
C TRP A 158 -6.69 -9.85 -10.32
N CYS A 159 -7.73 -9.18 -10.78
CA CYS A 159 -8.98 -9.80 -11.19
C CYS A 159 -9.10 -9.75 -12.71
N GLU A 160 -8.81 -10.86 -13.38
CA GLU A 160 -8.82 -10.98 -14.84
C GLU A 160 -10.20 -10.66 -15.43
N SER A 161 -11.28 -11.22 -14.86
CA SER A 161 -12.65 -11.05 -15.38
C SER A 161 -13.12 -9.61 -15.38
N GLU A 162 -12.63 -8.79 -14.45
CA GLU A 162 -12.96 -7.36 -14.30
C GLU A 162 -11.88 -6.45 -14.88
N ARG A 163 -10.73 -7.01 -15.30
CA ARG A 163 -9.51 -6.27 -15.62
C ARG A 163 -9.20 -5.22 -14.56
N LEU A 164 -9.35 -5.63 -13.30
CA LEU A 164 -9.16 -4.80 -12.11
C LEU A 164 -7.85 -5.21 -11.42
N VAL A 165 -6.98 -4.25 -11.17
CA VAL A 165 -5.81 -4.43 -10.32
C VAL A 165 -5.96 -3.64 -9.02
N MET A 166 -5.64 -4.27 -7.91
CA MET A 166 -5.43 -3.64 -6.62
C MET A 166 -3.93 -3.55 -6.41
N THR A 167 -3.38 -2.35 -6.55
CA THR A 167 -1.93 -2.11 -6.47
C THR A 167 -1.47 -1.94 -5.03
N CYS A 168 -0.16 -1.79 -4.86
CA CYS A 168 0.50 -1.47 -3.59
C CYS A 168 1.44 -0.27 -3.77
N GLU A 169 2.06 0.19 -2.70
CA GLU A 169 2.96 1.35 -2.71
C GLU A 169 4.24 1.16 -3.54
N THR A 170 4.47 -0.03 -4.12
CA THR A 170 5.54 -0.21 -5.12
C THR A 170 5.32 0.68 -6.35
N MET A 171 4.06 1.07 -6.63
CA MET A 171 3.72 2.11 -7.61
C MET A 171 3.97 3.54 -7.13
N GLY A 172 4.56 3.75 -5.95
CA GLY A 172 4.68 5.07 -5.36
C GLY A 172 3.34 5.66 -4.88
N VAL A 173 3.33 6.96 -4.67
CA VAL A 173 2.17 7.71 -4.17
C VAL A 173 1.89 8.90 -5.08
N LEU A 174 0.65 9.11 -5.46
CA LEU A 174 0.26 10.23 -6.31
C LEU A 174 0.53 11.57 -5.59
N ALA A 175 1.40 12.39 -6.17
CA ALA A 175 1.94 13.60 -5.55
C ALA A 175 1.46 14.91 -6.22
N GLY A 176 0.56 14.80 -7.19
CA GLY A 176 0.00 15.89 -7.97
C GLY A 176 -0.87 15.36 -9.10
N ASP A 177 -1.30 16.24 -9.99
CA ASP A 177 -2.20 15.90 -11.07
C ASP A 177 -1.55 14.97 -12.12
N ASP A 178 -0.21 15.00 -12.21
CA ASP A 178 0.57 14.19 -13.16
C ASP A 178 1.88 13.64 -12.57
N ARG A 179 2.01 13.56 -11.25
CA ARG A 179 3.24 13.26 -10.52
C ARG A 179 3.07 12.10 -9.57
N ILE A 180 4.02 11.17 -9.61
CA ILE A 180 4.18 10.12 -8.61
C ILE A 180 5.40 10.41 -7.73
N MET A 181 5.25 10.29 -6.42
CA MET A 181 6.37 10.22 -5.49
C MET A 181 6.86 8.77 -5.46
N PRO A 182 8.08 8.47 -5.94
CA PRO A 182 8.61 7.12 -5.89
C PRO A 182 8.75 6.59 -4.47
N ALA A 183 8.47 5.31 -4.29
CA ALA A 183 8.51 4.64 -2.99
C ALA A 183 9.26 3.28 -3.06
N CYS A 184 10.25 3.15 -3.93
CA CYS A 184 11.09 1.95 -4.10
C CYS A 184 12.15 1.87 -3.00
N LEU A 185 11.79 1.29 -1.84
CA LEU A 185 12.69 1.28 -0.66
C LEU A 185 13.65 0.09 -0.62
N VAL A 186 13.28 -1.02 -1.28
CA VAL A 186 14.03 -2.29 -1.19
C VAL A 186 14.52 -2.82 -2.54
N GLY A 187 14.10 -2.22 -3.67
CA GLY A 187 14.57 -2.63 -4.99
C GLY A 187 14.03 -1.73 -6.10
N PHE A 188 14.91 -1.03 -6.81
CA PHE A 188 14.55 -0.23 -7.97
C PHE A 188 14.19 -1.13 -9.16
N LYS A 189 15.03 -2.12 -9.46
CA LYS A 189 14.79 -3.06 -10.56
C LYS A 189 13.47 -3.81 -10.39
N SER A 190 13.19 -4.31 -9.18
CA SER A 190 11.93 -5.02 -8.92
C SER A 190 10.71 -4.10 -9.02
N THR A 191 10.84 -2.81 -8.70
CA THR A 191 9.81 -1.80 -8.96
C THR A 191 9.55 -1.67 -10.47
N MET A 192 10.60 -1.55 -11.29
CA MET A 192 10.46 -1.46 -12.73
C MET A 192 9.84 -2.73 -13.34
N ASP A 193 10.23 -3.91 -12.86
CA ASP A 193 9.66 -5.21 -13.28
C ASP A 193 8.14 -5.29 -12.96
N PHE A 194 7.72 -4.72 -11.83
CA PHE A 194 6.30 -4.65 -11.47
C PHE A 194 5.53 -3.67 -12.38
N ILE A 195 6.09 -2.51 -12.68
CA ILE A 195 5.52 -1.55 -13.64
C ILE A 195 5.37 -2.20 -15.02
N ASP A 196 6.40 -2.92 -15.52
CA ASP A 196 6.34 -3.68 -16.77
C ASP A 196 5.20 -4.70 -16.78
N ARG A 197 4.96 -5.34 -15.65
CA ARG A 197 3.83 -6.28 -15.51
C ARG A 197 2.49 -5.58 -15.61
N LEU A 198 2.32 -4.44 -14.95
CA LEU A 198 1.08 -3.65 -15.00
C LEU A 198 0.79 -3.13 -16.41
N GLU A 199 1.81 -2.68 -17.13
CA GLU A 199 1.67 -2.26 -18.54
C GLU A 199 1.16 -3.40 -19.43
N LYS A 200 1.65 -4.63 -19.21
CA LYS A 200 1.20 -5.82 -19.95
C LYS A 200 -0.24 -6.24 -19.60
N LEU A 201 -0.64 -6.08 -18.34
CA LEU A 201 -2.00 -6.41 -17.87
C LEU A 201 -3.05 -5.44 -18.43
N ARG A 202 -2.69 -4.18 -18.69
CA ARG A 202 -3.58 -3.13 -19.20
C ARG A 202 -4.89 -3.06 -18.41
N PRO A 203 -4.85 -2.74 -17.11
CA PRO A 203 -6.05 -2.73 -16.28
C PRO A 203 -7.06 -1.69 -16.79
N LYS A 204 -8.36 -2.04 -16.70
CA LYS A 204 -9.46 -1.08 -16.92
C LYS A 204 -9.87 -0.36 -15.66
N LYS A 205 -9.51 -0.93 -14.51
CA LYS A 205 -9.77 -0.34 -13.21
C LYS A 205 -8.58 -0.60 -12.29
N MET A 206 -8.21 0.41 -11.50
CA MET A 206 -7.14 0.33 -10.53
C MET A 206 -7.60 0.83 -9.17
N LEU A 207 -7.40 0.03 -8.13
CA LEU A 207 -7.48 0.47 -6.74
C LEU A 207 -6.07 0.90 -6.33
N TYR A 208 -5.87 2.21 -6.21
CA TYR A 208 -4.57 2.79 -6.00
C TYR A 208 -4.44 3.28 -4.56
N PRO A 209 -3.46 2.76 -3.78
CA PRO A 209 -3.25 3.17 -2.40
C PRO A 209 -3.01 4.67 -2.31
N HIS A 210 -3.45 5.29 -1.20
CA HIS A 210 -3.29 6.72 -0.92
C HIS A 210 -3.94 7.68 -1.93
N TYR A 211 -4.74 7.14 -2.88
CA TYR A 211 -5.45 7.95 -3.86
C TYR A 211 -6.93 7.58 -4.00
N GLY A 212 -7.23 6.33 -4.36
CA GLY A 212 -8.61 5.91 -4.57
C GLY A 212 -8.81 4.96 -5.74
N ILE A 213 -9.88 5.17 -6.50
CA ILE A 213 -10.27 4.31 -7.62
C ILE A 213 -10.05 5.06 -8.93
N ILE A 214 -9.33 4.43 -9.86
CA ILE A 214 -9.18 4.86 -11.25
C ILE A 214 -10.02 3.90 -12.08
N ASP A 215 -11.01 4.41 -12.84
CA ASP A 215 -12.10 3.60 -13.39
C ASP A 215 -12.19 3.68 -14.92
N ASN A 216 -11.06 3.73 -15.61
CA ASN A 216 -10.96 3.50 -17.06
C ASN A 216 -9.53 3.13 -17.44
N GLU A 217 -9.38 2.47 -18.61
CA GLU A 217 -8.09 1.96 -19.08
C GLU A 217 -7.10 3.09 -19.40
N GLU A 218 -7.56 4.18 -20.01
CA GLU A 218 -6.71 5.30 -20.41
C GLU A 218 -6.03 5.95 -19.20
N ASP A 219 -6.80 6.26 -18.16
CA ASP A 219 -6.27 6.85 -16.92
C ASP A 219 -5.37 5.85 -16.17
N CYS A 220 -5.73 4.55 -16.13
CA CYS A 220 -4.87 3.52 -15.55
C CYS A 220 -3.51 3.49 -16.24
N MET A 221 -3.49 3.45 -17.58
CA MET A 221 -2.24 3.42 -18.36
C MET A 221 -1.47 4.73 -18.24
N THR A 222 -2.15 5.85 -18.12
CA THR A 222 -1.53 7.18 -17.91
C THR A 222 -0.80 7.21 -16.56
N VAL A 223 -1.44 6.75 -15.48
CA VAL A 223 -0.83 6.71 -14.14
C VAL A 223 0.34 5.73 -14.10
N ILE A 224 0.26 4.57 -14.73
CA ILE A 224 1.38 3.62 -14.86
C ILE A 224 2.55 4.28 -15.62
N GLY A 225 2.27 5.04 -16.66
CA GLY A 225 3.28 5.81 -17.40
C GLY A 225 3.95 6.91 -16.56
N TRP A 226 3.20 7.60 -15.70
CA TRP A 226 3.76 8.56 -14.75
C TRP A 226 4.66 7.89 -13.72
N ASP A 227 4.24 6.73 -13.18
CA ASP A 227 5.03 5.97 -12.22
C ASP A 227 6.38 5.55 -12.81
N ARG A 228 6.37 5.02 -14.03
CA ARG A 228 7.61 4.72 -14.77
C ARG A 228 8.50 5.93 -14.93
N ARG A 229 7.95 7.04 -15.44
CA ARG A 229 8.69 8.29 -15.67
C ARG A 229 9.33 8.80 -14.38
N ASP A 230 8.54 8.87 -13.31
CA ASP A 230 8.98 9.51 -12.08
C ASP A 230 9.97 8.63 -11.28
N ASN A 231 9.87 7.30 -11.38
CA ASN A 231 10.89 6.39 -10.84
C ASN A 231 12.22 6.52 -11.60
N LEU A 232 12.19 6.63 -12.94
CA LEU A 232 13.40 6.87 -13.74
C LEU A 232 14.00 8.25 -13.42
N GLU A 233 13.18 9.28 -13.34
CA GLU A 233 13.62 10.64 -12.97
C GLU A 233 14.27 10.68 -11.57
N ALA A 234 13.70 9.98 -10.60
CA ALA A 234 14.26 9.90 -9.25
C ALA A 234 15.60 9.15 -9.24
N ARG A 235 15.71 8.03 -9.98
CA ARG A 235 16.97 7.34 -10.15
C ARG A 235 18.04 8.27 -10.73
N ASP A 236 17.73 8.94 -11.82
CA ASP A 236 18.67 9.82 -12.52
C ASP A 236 19.11 10.99 -11.63
N LEU A 237 18.17 11.63 -10.92
CA LEU A 237 18.46 12.67 -9.94
C LEU A 237 19.46 12.20 -8.87
N ILE A 238 19.23 11.00 -8.31
CA ILE A 238 20.06 10.43 -7.25
C ILE A 238 21.45 10.06 -7.79
N ILE A 239 21.52 9.40 -8.96
CA ILE A 239 22.80 8.95 -9.54
C ILE A 239 23.64 10.12 -10.02
N ASP A 240 23.02 11.13 -10.66
CA ASP A 240 23.74 12.34 -11.08
C ASP A 240 24.33 13.11 -9.89
N ALA A 241 23.57 13.22 -8.80
CA ALA A 241 24.06 13.85 -7.59
C ALA A 241 25.19 13.07 -6.94
N TYR A 242 25.07 11.74 -6.88
CA TYR A 242 26.10 10.83 -6.38
C TYR A 242 27.40 10.93 -7.21
N ARG A 243 27.31 10.93 -8.54
CA ARG A 243 28.45 11.09 -9.47
C ARG A 243 29.13 12.47 -9.35
N LYS A 244 28.40 13.50 -8.92
CA LYS A 244 28.94 14.83 -8.60
C LYS A 244 29.59 14.89 -7.21
N GLY A 245 29.65 13.79 -6.47
CA GLY A 245 30.31 13.69 -5.17
C GLY A 245 29.44 14.21 -4.00
N MET A 246 28.13 14.36 -4.18
CA MET A 246 27.24 14.70 -3.07
C MET A 246 27.12 13.52 -2.09
N ASP A 247 27.08 13.82 -0.80
CA ASP A 247 26.81 12.81 0.20
C ASP A 247 25.31 12.39 0.26
N VAL A 248 25.04 11.28 0.94
CA VAL A 248 23.67 10.72 1.02
C VAL A 248 22.67 11.71 1.64
N GLU A 249 23.07 12.52 2.61
CA GLU A 249 22.17 13.49 3.26
C GLU A 249 21.81 14.63 2.31
N GLN A 250 22.79 15.12 1.52
CA GLN A 250 22.55 16.13 0.48
C GLN A 250 21.62 15.59 -0.60
N ILE A 251 21.81 14.33 -1.04
CA ILE A 251 20.96 13.70 -2.04
C ILE A 251 19.53 13.50 -1.50
N LYS A 252 19.36 13.07 -0.25
CA LYS A 252 18.03 12.97 0.40
C LYS A 252 17.32 14.33 0.44
N GLN A 253 18.06 15.41 0.66
CA GLN A 253 17.46 16.75 0.63
C GLN A 253 16.97 17.11 -0.78
N LEU A 254 17.74 16.82 -1.84
CA LEU A 254 17.28 17.01 -3.23
C LEU A 254 16.01 16.24 -3.54
N VAL A 255 15.94 14.97 -3.12
CA VAL A 255 14.75 14.13 -3.29
C VAL A 255 13.55 14.72 -2.54
N LYS A 256 13.78 15.23 -1.32
CA LYS A 256 12.75 15.87 -0.52
C LYS A 256 12.24 17.16 -1.17
N ASP A 257 13.11 18.01 -1.65
CA ASP A 257 12.74 19.26 -2.34
C ASP A 257 11.94 18.99 -3.61
N ARG A 258 12.23 17.86 -4.29
CA ARG A 258 11.53 17.45 -5.50
C ARG A 258 10.17 16.83 -5.26
N TYR A 259 10.03 15.93 -4.27
CA TYR A 259 8.87 15.05 -4.13
C TYR A 259 8.01 15.31 -2.89
N TYR A 260 8.50 15.98 -1.84
CA TYR A 260 7.71 16.27 -0.65
C TYR A 260 6.81 17.48 -0.87
N THR A 261 5.86 17.34 -1.78
CA THR A 261 4.90 18.38 -2.20
C THR A 261 3.86 18.67 -1.12
N GLU A 262 3.03 19.71 -1.32
CA GLU A 262 1.91 20.02 -0.43
C GLU A 262 0.88 18.87 -0.39
N ILE A 263 0.70 18.15 -1.51
CA ILE A 263 -0.20 16.99 -1.59
C ILE A 263 0.31 15.86 -0.70
N ILE A 264 1.60 15.51 -0.84
CA ILE A 264 2.23 14.47 -0.01
C ILE A 264 2.15 14.84 1.48
N ARG A 265 2.38 16.10 1.83
CA ARG A 265 2.28 16.59 3.22
C ARG A 265 0.90 16.39 3.84
N LYS A 266 -0.18 16.33 3.08
CA LYS A 266 -1.53 16.08 3.61
C LYS A 266 -1.72 14.63 4.09
N GLY A 267 -1.05 13.67 3.44
CA GLY A 267 -1.18 12.23 3.72
C GLY A 267 0.00 11.64 4.49
N GLN A 268 1.20 12.22 4.39
CA GLN A 268 2.42 11.64 4.94
C GLN A 268 3.18 12.62 5.82
N PRO A 269 3.41 12.29 7.12
CA PRO A 269 4.27 13.08 7.99
C PRO A 269 5.71 13.16 7.46
N GLU A 270 6.36 14.32 7.62
CA GLU A 270 7.74 14.55 7.17
C GLU A 270 8.72 13.48 7.65
N LYS A 271 8.61 13.06 8.92
CA LYS A 271 9.46 12.01 9.50
C LYS A 271 9.29 10.65 8.81
N ALA A 272 8.09 10.34 8.30
CA ALA A 272 7.85 9.11 7.55
C ALA A 272 8.49 9.22 6.16
N PHE A 273 8.36 10.37 5.48
CA PHE A 273 9.04 10.64 4.23
C PHE A 273 10.56 10.53 4.36
N ASP A 274 11.16 11.17 5.38
CA ASP A 274 12.60 11.12 5.64
C ASP A 274 13.07 9.69 5.96
N LEU A 275 12.24 8.90 6.66
CA LEU A 275 12.52 7.49 6.91
C LEU A 275 12.56 6.68 5.61
N ASN A 276 11.61 6.87 4.71
CA ASN A 276 11.58 6.19 3.41
C ASN A 276 12.83 6.55 2.59
N ASN A 277 13.20 7.81 2.49
CA ASN A 277 14.39 8.25 1.76
C ASN A 277 15.71 7.71 2.35
N ARG A 278 15.75 7.42 3.64
CA ARG A 278 16.91 6.76 4.27
C ARG A 278 17.17 5.37 3.69
N TYR A 279 16.15 4.69 3.16
CA TYR A 279 16.27 3.40 2.50
C TYR A 279 16.39 3.55 0.98
N MET A 280 15.55 4.38 0.37
CA MET A 280 15.48 4.54 -1.09
C MET A 280 16.79 5.06 -1.69
N VAL A 281 17.35 6.15 -1.16
CA VAL A 281 18.54 6.77 -1.75
C VAL A 281 19.75 5.83 -1.76
N PRO A 282 20.17 5.21 -0.63
CA PRO A 282 21.29 4.28 -0.66
C PRO A 282 21.00 3.00 -1.49
N MET A 283 19.75 2.56 -1.55
CA MET A 283 19.37 1.39 -2.36
C MET A 283 19.54 1.70 -3.85
N ILE A 284 19.06 2.85 -4.34
CA ILE A 284 19.23 3.24 -5.75
C ILE A 284 20.71 3.43 -6.10
N ILE A 285 21.49 4.07 -5.23
CA ILE A 285 22.96 4.20 -5.43
C ILE A 285 23.60 2.82 -5.56
N LYS A 286 23.22 1.87 -4.69
CA LYS A 286 23.78 0.51 -4.71
C LYS A 286 23.39 -0.26 -5.97
N GLU A 287 22.16 -0.14 -6.46
CA GLU A 287 21.69 -0.91 -7.62
C GLU A 287 22.09 -0.29 -8.96
N CYS A 288 22.20 1.05 -9.04
CA CYS A 288 22.36 1.76 -10.31
C CYS A 288 23.63 2.64 -10.38
N GLY A 289 24.43 2.72 -9.30
CA GLY A 289 25.57 3.64 -9.23
C GLY A 289 26.73 3.27 -10.14
N ASP A 290 26.88 1.99 -10.45
CA ASP A 290 27.97 1.45 -11.27
C ASP A 290 27.60 1.33 -12.77
N GLU A 291 26.36 1.67 -13.15
CA GLU A 291 25.90 1.73 -14.54
C GLU A 291 26.27 3.09 -15.17
#